data_740deec6cbcdbb5fda30f8eee3ce346b
#
_entry.id   740deec6cbcdbb5fda30f8eee3ce346b
#
_cell.length_a   1.000
_cell.length_b   1.000
_cell.length_c   1.000
_cell.angle_alpha   90.00
_cell.angle_beta   90.00
_cell.angle_gamma   90.00
#
_symmetry.space_group_name_H-M   'P 1'
#
loop_
_entity.id
_entity.type
_entity.pdbx_description
1 polymer ?
#
loop_
_entity_poly.entity_id
_entity_poly.type
_entity_poly.pdbx_seq_one_letter_code
_entity_poly.pdbx_strand_id
1 'polypeptide(L)'
;MSDAPPLRVAVVGASAGLGRCIGIGLAKEGARVAFLARRRDRLENAAKEAGNGAVAVACDVTDADACHRATTAVVEEFGGLDALVYTTGVGVLAPLTEVTAEQWANLFATNVTGASLITAAAAPHLAATAGSAVYLSSLSASYSAPWPLLGAYAVSKAALDKLVEAWRIEHPNIGFTRLAVGDCFGGEGDSQTEFNKTWDPQALENAIRFWMDNGYMQGGLVEADHLVDVVHNVLRCGNSSFIPYLTLAPRPSGAVAELRQW
;
A
#
# COMPACT_ATOMS: atom_id res chain seq x y z
N MET A 1 3.61 29.18 6.49
CA MET A 1 3.31 28.22 5.39
C MET A 1 4.59 28.06 4.61
N SER A 2 5.08 26.86 4.39
CA SER A 2 6.34 26.62 3.66
C SER A 2 6.13 26.99 2.18
N ASP A 3 7.02 27.84 1.60
CA ASP A 3 7.05 28.19 0.17
C ASP A 3 7.51 27.02 -0.74
N ALA A 4 7.62 25.81 -0.20
CA ALA A 4 7.98 24.63 -0.99
C ALA A 4 6.85 24.25 -1.95
N PRO A 5 7.18 23.87 -3.19
CA PRO A 5 6.18 23.41 -4.14
C PRO A 5 5.46 22.16 -3.62
N PRO A 6 4.19 21.93 -4.03
CA PRO A 6 3.45 20.75 -3.62
C PRO A 6 4.14 19.46 -4.08
N LEU A 7 4.14 18.44 -3.23
CA LEU A 7 4.66 17.12 -3.58
C LEU A 7 3.84 16.51 -4.72
N ARG A 8 4.53 15.92 -5.71
CA ARG A 8 3.95 15.19 -6.84
C ARG A 8 4.00 13.71 -6.55
N VAL A 9 2.85 13.12 -6.29
CA VAL A 9 2.75 11.77 -5.74
C VAL A 9 1.96 10.85 -6.68
N ALA A 10 2.51 9.69 -7.01
CA ALA A 10 1.78 8.60 -7.66
C ALA A 10 1.36 7.55 -6.62
N VAL A 11 0.04 7.31 -6.49
CA VAL A 11 -0.49 6.27 -5.59
C VAL A 11 -1.01 5.12 -6.43
N VAL A 12 -0.37 3.96 -6.30
CA VAL A 12 -0.65 2.74 -7.07
C VAL A 12 -1.55 1.81 -6.27
N GLY A 13 -2.66 1.36 -6.88
CA GLY A 13 -3.72 0.62 -6.19
C GLY A 13 -4.81 1.54 -5.63
N ALA A 14 -4.94 2.74 -6.19
CA ALA A 14 -5.75 3.82 -5.62
C ALA A 14 -7.22 3.84 -6.04
N SER A 15 -7.75 2.77 -6.64
CA SER A 15 -9.17 2.70 -7.05
C SER A 15 -10.13 2.30 -5.92
N ALA A 16 -9.63 1.85 -4.77
CA ALA A 16 -10.40 1.44 -3.58
C ALA A 16 -9.47 1.29 -2.36
N GLY A 17 -10.02 1.00 -1.20
CA GLY A 17 -9.29 0.64 0.00
C GLY A 17 -8.27 1.70 0.45
N LEU A 18 -7.19 1.23 1.06
CA LEU A 18 -6.15 2.07 1.65
C LEU A 18 -5.50 3.02 0.64
N GLY A 19 -5.29 2.56 -0.61
CA GLY A 19 -4.70 3.39 -1.65
C GLY A 19 -5.56 4.61 -2.00
N ARG A 20 -6.88 4.44 -2.05
CA ARG A 20 -7.81 5.54 -2.27
C ARG A 20 -7.81 6.52 -1.09
N CYS A 21 -7.86 6.01 0.15
CA CYS A 21 -7.78 6.85 1.36
C CYS A 21 -6.48 7.66 1.39
N ILE A 22 -5.35 7.02 1.14
CA ILE A 22 -4.03 7.68 1.11
C ILE A 22 -4.00 8.76 0.03
N GLY A 23 -4.45 8.47 -1.19
CA GLY A 23 -4.43 9.44 -2.28
C GLY A 23 -5.27 10.67 -1.97
N ILE A 24 -6.50 10.49 -1.48
CA ILE A 24 -7.40 11.58 -1.11
C ILE A 24 -6.83 12.37 0.06
N GLY A 25 -6.31 11.69 1.09
CA GLY A 25 -5.72 12.35 2.24
C GLY A 25 -4.49 13.20 1.88
N LEU A 26 -3.57 12.66 1.09
CA LEU A 26 -2.39 13.41 0.61
C LEU A 26 -2.78 14.64 -0.22
N ALA A 27 -3.84 14.54 -1.04
CA ALA A 27 -4.33 15.68 -1.81
C ALA A 27 -4.91 16.78 -0.89
N LYS A 28 -5.63 16.40 0.18
CA LYS A 28 -6.12 17.35 1.20
C LYS A 28 -4.98 18.05 1.93
N GLU A 29 -3.84 17.38 2.11
CA GLU A 29 -2.61 17.93 2.68
C GLU A 29 -1.78 18.76 1.67
N GLY A 30 -2.31 18.98 0.46
CA GLY A 30 -1.74 19.86 -0.55
C GLY A 30 -0.88 19.18 -1.61
N ALA A 31 -0.72 17.86 -1.60
CA ALA A 31 0.01 17.15 -2.65
C ALA A 31 -0.79 17.13 -3.97
N ARG A 32 -0.08 17.14 -5.12
CA ARG A 32 -0.66 16.78 -6.42
C ARG A 32 -0.61 15.26 -6.57
N VAL A 33 -1.76 14.60 -6.64
CA VAL A 33 -1.86 13.14 -6.60
C VAL A 33 -2.33 12.56 -7.93
N ALA A 34 -1.57 11.61 -8.47
CA ALA A 34 -1.98 10.72 -9.54
C ALA A 34 -2.47 9.40 -8.92
N PHE A 35 -3.72 9.05 -9.21
CA PHE A 35 -4.36 7.80 -8.79
C PHE A 35 -4.15 6.74 -9.88
N LEU A 36 -3.42 5.66 -9.57
CA LEU A 36 -3.09 4.60 -10.53
C LEU A 36 -3.76 3.28 -10.14
N ALA A 37 -4.52 2.69 -11.05
CA ALA A 37 -5.05 1.33 -10.97
C ALA A 37 -5.68 0.93 -12.32
N ARG A 38 -6.26 -0.27 -12.41
CA ARG A 38 -6.89 -0.77 -13.64
C ARG A 38 -8.26 -0.14 -13.93
N ARG A 39 -9.03 0.25 -12.90
CA ARG A 39 -10.43 0.69 -13.03
C ARG A 39 -10.49 2.21 -13.15
N ARG A 40 -10.55 2.67 -14.39
CA ARG A 40 -10.50 4.09 -14.73
C ARG A 40 -11.64 4.90 -14.12
N ASP A 41 -12.87 4.39 -14.18
CA ASP A 41 -14.06 5.03 -13.61
C ASP A 41 -13.91 5.35 -12.12
N ARG A 42 -13.37 4.40 -11.35
CA ARG A 42 -13.12 4.60 -9.91
C ARG A 42 -11.98 5.56 -9.64
N LEU A 43 -10.96 5.57 -10.49
CA LEU A 43 -9.85 6.52 -10.38
C LEU A 43 -10.32 7.95 -10.66
N GLU A 44 -11.19 8.14 -11.66
CA GLU A 44 -11.77 9.45 -12.00
C GLU A 44 -12.63 9.97 -10.83
N ASN A 45 -13.42 9.10 -10.20
CA ASN A 45 -14.17 9.44 -8.99
C ASN A 45 -13.25 9.84 -7.82
N ALA A 46 -12.18 9.07 -7.59
CA ALA A 46 -11.21 9.38 -6.53
C ALA A 46 -10.49 10.71 -6.79
N ALA A 47 -10.04 10.95 -8.02
CA ALA A 47 -9.39 12.20 -8.40
C ALA A 47 -10.32 13.41 -8.27
N LYS A 48 -11.60 13.26 -8.66
CA LYS A 48 -12.61 14.30 -8.48
C LYS A 48 -12.86 14.62 -7.01
N GLU A 49 -12.95 13.60 -6.15
CA GLU A 49 -13.13 13.78 -4.71
C GLU A 49 -11.90 14.41 -4.05
N ALA A 50 -10.71 14.01 -4.47
CA ALA A 50 -9.45 14.55 -3.97
C ALA A 50 -9.26 16.03 -4.32
N GLY A 51 -9.73 16.46 -5.50
CA GLY A 51 -9.50 17.84 -5.97
C GLY A 51 -8.02 18.13 -6.19
N ASN A 52 -7.61 19.37 -5.94
CA ASN A 52 -6.22 19.85 -5.96
C ASN A 52 -5.40 19.43 -7.21
N GLY A 53 -6.04 19.40 -8.39
CA GLY A 53 -5.38 18.98 -9.63
C GLY A 53 -4.99 17.49 -9.67
N ALA A 54 -5.67 16.66 -8.90
CA ALA A 54 -5.47 15.21 -8.92
C ALA A 54 -5.91 14.61 -10.26
N VAL A 55 -5.19 13.57 -10.71
CA VAL A 55 -5.45 12.92 -12.00
C VAL A 55 -5.63 11.41 -11.85
N ALA A 56 -6.36 10.82 -12.81
CA ALA A 56 -6.63 9.40 -12.91
C ALA A 56 -5.81 8.78 -14.05
N VAL A 57 -4.98 7.80 -13.77
CA VAL A 57 -4.13 7.12 -14.77
C VAL A 57 -4.36 5.60 -14.70
N ALA A 58 -4.88 5.04 -15.78
CA ALA A 58 -5.07 3.58 -15.86
C ALA A 58 -3.72 2.87 -15.94
N CYS A 59 -3.52 1.89 -15.06
CA CYS A 59 -2.28 1.10 -15.01
C CYS A 59 -2.58 -0.30 -14.49
N ASP A 60 -2.19 -1.33 -15.24
CA ASP A 60 -2.03 -2.68 -14.74
C ASP A 60 -0.56 -2.88 -14.36
N VAL A 61 -0.29 -3.07 -13.08
CA VAL A 61 1.09 -3.22 -12.58
C VAL A 61 1.76 -4.51 -13.06
N THR A 62 1.00 -5.48 -13.56
CA THR A 62 1.54 -6.73 -14.12
C THR A 62 2.02 -6.59 -15.57
N ASP A 63 1.78 -5.44 -16.20
CA ASP A 63 2.24 -5.07 -17.54
C ASP A 63 3.32 -3.98 -17.45
N ALA A 64 4.55 -4.32 -17.85
CA ALA A 64 5.68 -3.40 -17.80
C ALA A 64 5.48 -2.15 -18.68
N ASP A 65 4.90 -2.32 -19.87
CA ASP A 65 4.64 -1.21 -20.78
C ASP A 65 3.54 -0.29 -20.23
N ALA A 66 2.53 -0.84 -19.58
CA ALA A 66 1.52 -0.05 -18.87
C ALA A 66 2.14 0.75 -17.71
N CYS A 67 3.07 0.17 -16.95
CA CYS A 67 3.80 0.88 -15.90
C CYS A 67 4.60 2.06 -16.47
N HIS A 68 5.34 1.86 -17.57
CA HIS A 68 6.07 2.94 -18.23
C HIS A 68 5.16 4.04 -18.78
N ARG A 69 4.09 3.68 -19.50
CA ARG A 69 3.11 4.67 -20.02
C ARG A 69 2.47 5.46 -18.89
N ALA A 70 2.06 4.81 -17.81
CA ALA A 70 1.42 5.47 -16.67
C ALA A 70 2.38 6.43 -15.98
N THR A 71 3.63 6.02 -15.74
CA THR A 71 4.64 6.89 -15.12
C THR A 71 4.95 8.09 -16.00
N THR A 72 5.13 7.89 -17.32
CA THR A 72 5.35 8.98 -18.28
C THR A 72 4.21 10.00 -18.24
N ALA A 73 2.96 9.52 -18.28
CA ALA A 73 1.79 10.40 -18.22
C ALA A 73 1.74 11.24 -16.92
N VAL A 74 2.09 10.64 -15.77
CA VAL A 74 2.18 11.37 -14.50
C VAL A 74 3.26 12.44 -14.54
N VAL A 75 4.44 12.08 -15.06
CA VAL A 75 5.59 13.01 -15.14
C VAL A 75 5.32 14.17 -16.09
N GLU A 76 4.69 13.91 -17.24
CA GLU A 76 4.27 14.95 -18.18
C GLU A 76 3.24 15.90 -17.57
N GLU A 77 2.24 15.36 -16.87
CA GLU A 77 1.18 16.15 -16.25
C GLU A 77 1.69 17.02 -15.09
N PHE A 78 2.58 16.47 -14.26
CA PHE A 78 3.05 17.16 -13.05
C PHE A 78 4.39 17.89 -13.21
N GLY A 79 5.11 17.66 -14.32
CA GLY A 79 6.47 18.18 -14.53
C GLY A 79 7.51 17.45 -13.68
N GLY A 80 7.25 16.23 -13.23
CA GLY A 80 8.15 15.38 -12.44
C GLY A 80 7.41 14.49 -11.45
N LEU A 81 8.17 13.72 -10.64
CA LEU A 81 7.65 12.81 -9.64
C LEU A 81 8.50 12.87 -8.39
N ASP A 82 7.90 13.15 -7.22
CA ASP A 82 8.59 13.24 -5.94
C ASP A 82 8.36 12.00 -5.08
N ALA A 83 7.23 11.32 -5.27
CA ALA A 83 6.91 10.15 -4.46
C ALA A 83 6.10 9.09 -5.23
N LEU A 84 6.37 7.82 -4.90
CA LEU A 84 5.60 6.65 -5.28
C LEU A 84 5.04 5.98 -4.02
N VAL A 85 3.74 5.71 -3.97
CA VAL A 85 3.12 4.94 -2.87
C VAL A 85 2.49 3.68 -3.45
N TYR A 86 3.07 2.51 -3.17
CA TYR A 86 2.58 1.22 -3.65
C TYR A 86 1.67 0.58 -2.63
N THR A 87 0.38 0.55 -2.93
CA THR A 87 -0.66 -0.02 -2.06
C THR A 87 -1.32 -1.26 -2.65
N THR A 88 -1.00 -1.60 -3.91
CA THR A 88 -1.61 -2.74 -4.59
C THR A 88 -1.26 -4.05 -3.87
N GLY A 89 -2.27 -4.88 -3.67
CA GLY A 89 -2.07 -6.20 -3.13
C GLY A 89 -3.31 -7.06 -3.30
N VAL A 90 -3.08 -8.35 -3.52
CA VAL A 90 -4.09 -9.39 -3.57
C VAL A 90 -3.78 -10.46 -2.53
N GLY A 91 -4.80 -11.17 -2.07
CA GLY A 91 -4.68 -12.27 -1.12
C GLY A 91 -5.42 -13.51 -1.57
N VAL A 92 -5.04 -14.65 -1.00
CA VAL A 92 -5.74 -15.93 -1.15
C VAL A 92 -6.08 -16.44 0.23
N LEU A 93 -7.33 -16.80 0.46
CA LEU A 93 -7.80 -17.42 1.70
C LEU A 93 -7.88 -18.93 1.48
N ALA A 94 -6.81 -19.65 1.78
CA ALA A 94 -6.73 -21.10 1.64
C ALA A 94 -5.61 -21.71 2.50
N PRO A 95 -5.72 -22.99 2.91
CA PRO A 95 -4.57 -23.71 3.44
C PRO A 95 -3.44 -23.76 2.40
N LEU A 96 -2.19 -23.73 2.82
CA LEU A 96 -1.04 -23.77 1.88
C LEU A 96 -1.04 -25.02 0.98
N THR A 97 -1.61 -26.13 1.47
CA THR A 97 -1.74 -27.38 0.72
C THR A 97 -2.74 -27.29 -0.46
N GLU A 98 -3.61 -26.27 -0.48
CA GLU A 98 -4.66 -26.07 -1.46
C GLU A 98 -4.42 -24.87 -2.39
N VAL A 99 -3.40 -24.06 -2.09
CA VAL A 99 -3.06 -22.90 -2.94
C VAL A 99 -2.49 -23.40 -4.27
N THR A 100 -3.20 -23.08 -5.35
CA THR A 100 -2.80 -23.52 -6.71
C THR A 100 -1.60 -22.74 -7.25
N ALA A 101 -0.92 -23.33 -8.25
CA ALA A 101 0.18 -22.66 -8.94
C ALA A 101 -0.26 -21.32 -9.57
N GLU A 102 -1.48 -21.24 -10.09
CA GLU A 102 -2.05 -20.02 -10.66
C GLU A 102 -2.26 -18.93 -9.58
N GLN A 103 -2.77 -19.31 -8.41
CA GLN A 103 -2.92 -18.39 -7.29
C GLN A 103 -1.57 -17.86 -6.80
N TRP A 104 -0.55 -18.73 -6.67
CA TRP A 104 0.82 -18.32 -6.38
C TRP A 104 1.35 -17.33 -7.42
N ALA A 105 1.19 -17.65 -8.72
CA ALA A 105 1.63 -16.78 -9.80
C ALA A 105 0.96 -15.40 -9.73
N ASN A 106 -0.36 -15.34 -9.50
CA ASN A 106 -1.10 -14.08 -9.37
C ASN A 106 -0.67 -13.25 -8.14
N LEU A 107 -0.43 -13.90 -6.99
CA LEU A 107 0.09 -13.24 -5.79
C LEU A 107 1.43 -12.57 -6.08
N PHE A 108 2.38 -13.31 -6.67
CA PHE A 108 3.70 -12.77 -6.97
C PHE A 108 3.68 -11.75 -8.10
N ALA A 109 2.90 -11.99 -9.16
CA ALA A 109 2.75 -11.04 -10.26
C ALA A 109 2.27 -9.68 -9.76
N THR A 110 1.28 -9.65 -8.85
CA THR A 110 0.72 -8.40 -8.34
C THR A 110 1.56 -7.83 -7.20
N ASN A 111 1.83 -8.61 -6.13
CA ASN A 111 2.39 -8.07 -4.90
C ASN A 111 3.89 -7.79 -4.98
N VAL A 112 4.62 -8.48 -5.86
CA VAL A 112 6.09 -8.43 -5.95
C VAL A 112 6.55 -7.91 -7.30
N THR A 113 6.24 -8.63 -8.38
CA THR A 113 6.69 -8.26 -9.73
C THR A 113 6.11 -6.91 -10.14
N GLY A 114 4.81 -6.69 -9.90
CA GLY A 114 4.16 -5.41 -10.19
C GLY A 114 4.75 -4.24 -9.41
N ALA A 115 5.12 -4.46 -8.14
CA ALA A 115 5.85 -3.45 -7.36
C ALA A 115 7.19 -3.13 -8.00
N SER A 116 7.93 -4.14 -8.47
CA SER A 116 9.21 -3.94 -9.15
C SER A 116 9.06 -3.21 -10.47
N LEU A 117 8.08 -3.58 -11.30
CA LEU A 117 7.88 -2.99 -12.63
C LEU A 117 7.54 -1.50 -12.55
N ILE A 118 6.60 -1.12 -11.69
CA ILE A 118 6.25 0.30 -11.52
C ILE A 118 7.38 1.10 -10.87
N THR A 119 8.14 0.47 -9.96
CA THR A 119 9.33 1.10 -9.37
C THR A 119 10.40 1.34 -10.44
N ALA A 120 10.68 0.37 -11.30
CA ALA A 120 11.63 0.52 -12.39
C ALA A 120 11.27 1.69 -13.33
N ALA A 121 9.98 1.83 -13.66
CA ALA A 121 9.49 2.96 -14.44
C ALA A 121 9.64 4.30 -13.70
N ALA A 122 9.40 4.35 -12.40
CA ALA A 122 9.43 5.56 -11.59
C ALA A 122 10.86 5.97 -11.14
N ALA A 123 11.78 5.02 -11.00
CA ALA A 123 13.10 5.25 -10.40
C ALA A 123 13.91 6.39 -11.02
N PRO A 124 14.01 6.55 -12.36
CA PRO A 124 14.74 7.68 -12.94
C PRO A 124 14.19 9.05 -12.52
N HIS A 125 12.86 9.15 -12.39
CA HIS A 125 12.16 10.39 -12.04
C HIS A 125 12.28 10.69 -10.53
N LEU A 126 12.17 9.66 -9.68
CA LEU A 126 12.41 9.79 -8.24
C LEU A 126 13.88 10.15 -7.96
N ALA A 127 14.83 9.55 -8.67
CA ALA A 127 16.24 9.87 -8.53
C ALA A 127 16.55 11.35 -8.88
N ALA A 128 15.88 11.89 -9.89
CA ALA A 128 16.04 13.28 -10.32
C ALA A 128 15.56 14.30 -9.27
N THR A 129 14.67 13.89 -8.35
CA THR A 129 14.13 14.76 -7.30
C THR A 129 14.64 14.40 -5.89
N ALA A 130 15.54 13.42 -5.77
CA ALA A 130 15.89 12.76 -4.50
C ALA A 130 14.61 12.31 -3.74
N GLY A 131 13.66 11.77 -4.48
CA GLY A 131 12.32 11.44 -4.03
C GLY A 131 12.25 10.17 -3.20
N SER A 132 11.02 9.73 -2.89
CA SER A 132 10.77 8.60 -2.00
C SER A 132 9.77 7.61 -2.58
N ALA A 133 9.91 6.34 -2.20
CA ALA A 133 8.97 5.28 -2.52
C ALA A 133 8.52 4.54 -1.25
N VAL A 134 7.20 4.44 -1.03
CA VAL A 134 6.60 3.78 0.14
C VAL A 134 5.82 2.56 -0.31
N TYR A 135 6.07 1.43 0.34
CA TYR A 135 5.42 0.14 0.01
C TYR A 135 4.63 -0.35 1.21
N LEU A 136 3.31 -0.53 1.02
CA LEU A 136 2.47 -1.14 2.04
C LEU A 136 2.73 -2.65 2.09
N SER A 137 3.37 -3.06 3.17
CA SER A 137 3.58 -4.44 3.56
C SER A 137 2.54 -4.88 4.60
N SER A 138 2.81 -5.94 5.32
CA SER A 138 1.94 -6.48 6.36
C SER A 138 2.74 -6.85 7.60
N LEU A 139 2.12 -6.78 8.77
CA LEU A 139 2.70 -7.30 10.00
C LEU A 139 3.04 -8.79 9.87
N SER A 140 2.21 -9.56 9.16
CA SER A 140 2.42 -11.00 8.93
C SER A 140 3.61 -11.33 8.03
N ALA A 141 4.23 -10.33 7.38
CA ALA A 141 5.41 -10.53 6.57
C ALA A 141 6.67 -10.82 7.41
N SER A 142 6.83 -10.15 8.55
CA SER A 142 8.07 -10.24 9.34
C SER A 142 7.93 -9.94 10.84
N TYR A 143 6.80 -9.42 11.31
CA TYR A 143 6.62 -9.02 12.72
C TYR A 143 5.73 -9.95 13.52
N SER A 144 4.75 -10.57 12.90
CA SER A 144 3.85 -11.53 13.53
C SER A 144 3.84 -12.84 12.76
N ALA A 145 3.40 -13.92 13.41
CA ALA A 145 3.15 -15.17 12.70
C ALA A 145 2.11 -14.95 11.59
N PRO A 146 2.26 -15.61 10.43
CA PRO A 146 1.23 -15.63 9.42
C PRO A 146 -0.08 -16.17 9.98
N TRP A 147 -1.18 -15.52 9.67
CA TRP A 147 -2.48 -16.05 10.07
C TRP A 147 -2.79 -17.31 9.28
N PRO A 148 -3.35 -18.35 9.90
CA PRO A 148 -3.84 -19.53 9.19
C PRO A 148 -4.73 -19.13 8.00
N LEU A 149 -4.59 -19.82 6.88
CA LEU A 149 -5.23 -19.55 5.58
C LEU A 149 -4.68 -18.33 4.81
N LEU A 150 -3.87 -17.46 5.42
CA LEU A 150 -3.20 -16.32 4.75
C LEU A 150 -1.70 -16.52 4.54
N GLY A 151 -1.20 -17.76 4.68
CA GLY A 151 0.23 -18.04 4.57
C GLY A 151 0.84 -17.63 3.23
N ALA A 152 0.16 -17.88 2.11
CA ALA A 152 0.64 -17.51 0.79
C ALA A 152 0.74 -15.98 0.61
N TYR A 153 -0.24 -15.24 1.13
CA TYR A 153 -0.18 -13.78 1.17
C TYR A 153 1.01 -13.28 2.00
N ALA A 154 1.21 -13.81 3.19
CA ALA A 154 2.33 -13.43 4.06
C ALA A 154 3.69 -13.66 3.38
N VAL A 155 3.86 -14.79 2.69
CA VAL A 155 5.08 -15.09 1.90
C VAL A 155 5.28 -14.05 0.80
N SER A 156 4.24 -13.66 0.07
CA SER A 156 4.35 -12.64 -0.97
C SER A 156 4.72 -11.25 -0.40
N LYS A 157 4.22 -10.90 0.78
CA LYS A 157 4.58 -9.66 1.47
C LYS A 157 6.00 -9.68 2.05
N ALA A 158 6.47 -10.84 2.53
CA ALA A 158 7.87 -11.01 2.92
C ALA A 158 8.82 -10.88 1.71
N ALA A 159 8.42 -11.39 0.54
CA ALA A 159 9.17 -11.20 -0.70
C ALA A 159 9.19 -9.72 -1.14
N LEU A 160 8.07 -8.99 -1.01
CA LEU A 160 8.02 -7.55 -1.24
C LEU A 160 8.96 -6.81 -0.29
N ASP A 161 9.00 -7.17 0.99
CA ASP A 161 9.90 -6.56 1.97
C ASP A 161 11.37 -6.70 1.52
N LYS A 162 11.76 -7.89 1.08
CA LYS A 162 13.11 -8.13 0.58
C LYS A 162 13.40 -7.39 -0.74
N LEU A 163 12.41 -7.27 -1.62
CA LEU A 163 12.51 -6.47 -2.84
C LEU A 163 12.79 -4.99 -2.53
N VAL A 164 12.08 -4.40 -1.57
CA VAL A 164 12.30 -3.00 -1.15
C VAL A 164 13.71 -2.80 -0.59
N GLU A 165 14.26 -3.76 0.15
CA GLU A 165 15.64 -3.72 0.63
C GLU A 165 16.64 -3.73 -0.55
N ALA A 166 16.42 -4.56 -1.57
CA ALA A 166 17.27 -4.62 -2.76
C ALA A 166 17.27 -3.29 -3.51
N TRP A 167 16.08 -2.73 -3.78
CA TRP A 167 15.93 -1.41 -4.41
C TRP A 167 16.69 -0.31 -3.65
N ARG A 168 16.63 -0.31 -2.32
CA ARG A 168 17.33 0.67 -1.48
C ARG A 168 18.84 0.62 -1.62
N ILE A 169 19.40 -0.58 -1.74
CA ILE A 169 20.86 -0.76 -1.91
C ILE A 169 21.31 -0.33 -3.30
N GLU A 170 20.54 -0.65 -4.32
CA GLU A 170 20.88 -0.34 -5.72
C GLU A 170 20.66 1.15 -6.09
N HIS A 171 19.75 1.84 -5.36
CA HIS A 171 19.37 3.24 -5.62
C HIS A 171 19.47 4.10 -4.36
N PRO A 172 20.67 4.36 -3.84
CA PRO A 172 20.87 5.06 -2.56
C PRO A 172 20.42 6.52 -2.55
N ASN A 173 20.15 7.10 -3.71
CA ASN A 173 19.62 8.46 -3.88
C ASN A 173 18.09 8.55 -3.85
N ILE A 174 17.39 7.43 -3.63
CA ILE A 174 15.93 7.36 -3.46
C ILE A 174 15.63 6.83 -2.06
N GLY A 175 14.70 7.46 -1.36
CA GLY A 175 14.22 7.00 -0.06
C GLY A 175 13.24 5.84 -0.22
N PHE A 176 13.62 4.61 0.14
CA PHE A 176 12.73 3.44 0.08
C PHE A 176 12.23 3.05 1.47
N THR A 177 10.92 3.16 1.68
CA THR A 177 10.25 2.85 2.95
C THR A 177 9.40 1.60 2.83
N ARG A 178 9.62 0.63 3.73
CA ARG A 178 8.70 -0.47 3.97
C ARG A 178 7.79 -0.11 5.15
N LEU A 179 6.50 0.00 4.89
CA LEU A 179 5.48 0.25 5.91
C LEU A 179 4.66 -1.02 6.16
N ALA A 180 4.97 -1.72 7.25
CA ALA A 180 4.20 -2.89 7.68
C ALA A 180 2.92 -2.43 8.40
N VAL A 181 1.77 -2.73 7.80
CA VAL A 181 0.45 -2.34 8.31
C VAL A 181 -0.24 -3.57 8.89
N GLY A 182 -0.81 -3.40 10.09
CA GLY A 182 -1.69 -4.38 10.72
C GLY A 182 -3.11 -4.31 10.18
N ASP A 183 -4.04 -4.86 10.94
CA ASP A 183 -5.46 -4.84 10.58
C ASP A 183 -5.93 -3.39 10.46
N CYS A 184 -6.26 -3.01 9.25
CA CYS A 184 -6.66 -1.65 8.92
C CYS A 184 -7.98 -1.65 8.18
N PHE A 185 -8.88 -0.80 8.62
CA PHE A 185 -10.15 -0.58 7.93
C PHE A 185 -9.89 0.26 6.67
N GLY A 186 -10.35 -0.23 5.52
CA GLY A 186 -10.08 0.37 4.22
C GLY A 186 -10.94 1.59 3.86
N GLY A 187 -11.58 2.24 4.84
CA GLY A 187 -12.51 3.35 4.61
C GLY A 187 -13.93 2.88 4.27
N GLU A 188 -14.83 3.84 4.10
CA GLU A 188 -16.25 3.62 3.80
C GLU A 188 -16.59 3.87 2.32
N GLY A 189 -17.77 3.43 1.89
CA GLY A 189 -18.27 3.66 0.54
C GLY A 189 -17.31 3.18 -0.54
N ASP A 190 -16.93 4.05 -1.45
CA ASP A 190 -15.99 3.75 -2.53
C ASP A 190 -14.57 3.44 -2.05
N SER A 191 -14.23 3.81 -0.81
CA SER A 191 -12.96 3.48 -0.17
C SER A 191 -12.96 2.14 0.56
N GLN A 192 -14.07 1.39 0.55
CA GLN A 192 -14.11 0.06 1.13
C GLN A 192 -13.08 -0.86 0.47
N THR A 193 -12.42 -1.69 1.30
CA THR A 193 -11.43 -2.64 0.78
C THR A 193 -12.04 -3.67 -0.16
N GLU A 194 -11.28 -4.05 -1.18
CA GLU A 194 -11.63 -5.15 -2.10
C GLU A 194 -10.65 -6.34 -1.97
N PHE A 195 -9.80 -6.31 -0.96
CA PHE A 195 -8.78 -7.34 -0.74
C PHE A 195 -9.37 -8.76 -0.64
N ASN A 196 -10.51 -8.88 0.01
CA ASN A 196 -11.22 -10.14 0.24
C ASN A 196 -12.43 -10.37 -0.70
N LYS A 197 -12.60 -9.55 -1.73
CA LYS A 197 -13.78 -9.58 -2.60
C LYS A 197 -13.99 -10.91 -3.35
N THR A 198 -12.91 -11.61 -3.66
CA THR A 198 -12.94 -12.89 -4.38
C THR A 198 -12.97 -14.10 -3.46
N TRP A 199 -12.95 -13.90 -2.14
CA TRP A 199 -12.97 -14.99 -1.17
C TRP A 199 -14.39 -15.51 -0.98
N ASP A 200 -14.51 -16.80 -0.70
CA ASP A 200 -15.78 -17.38 -0.31
C ASP A 200 -16.27 -16.74 1.01
N PRO A 201 -17.48 -16.17 1.07
CA PRO A 201 -17.95 -15.46 2.25
C PRO A 201 -18.05 -16.35 3.50
N GLN A 202 -18.44 -17.62 3.34
CA GLN A 202 -18.56 -18.55 4.46
C GLN A 202 -17.18 -18.96 4.98
N ALA A 203 -16.21 -19.17 4.08
CA ALA A 203 -14.83 -19.46 4.45
C ALA A 203 -14.20 -18.25 5.20
N LEU A 204 -14.48 -17.03 4.76
CA LEU A 204 -14.03 -15.82 5.43
C LEU A 204 -14.64 -15.68 6.84
N GLU A 205 -15.94 -15.89 6.99
CA GLU A 205 -16.60 -15.85 8.30
C GLU A 205 -16.00 -16.87 9.28
N ASN A 206 -15.79 -18.11 8.81
CA ASN A 206 -15.17 -19.15 9.60
C ASN A 206 -13.72 -18.81 9.99
N ALA A 207 -12.96 -18.24 9.06
CA ALA A 207 -11.59 -17.79 9.28
C ALA A 207 -11.52 -16.67 10.33
N ILE A 208 -12.38 -15.65 10.21
CA ILE A 208 -12.46 -14.54 11.19
C ILE A 208 -12.75 -15.08 12.59
N ARG A 209 -13.73 -15.96 12.74
CA ARG A 209 -14.05 -16.59 14.01
C ARG A 209 -12.86 -17.34 14.58
N PHE A 210 -12.20 -18.17 13.77
CA PHE A 210 -11.00 -18.89 14.17
C PHE A 210 -9.86 -17.95 14.59
N TRP A 211 -9.65 -16.85 13.86
CA TRP A 211 -8.59 -15.88 14.18
C TRP A 211 -8.87 -15.13 15.48
N MET A 212 -10.13 -14.79 15.74
CA MET A 212 -10.55 -14.16 17.03
C MET A 212 -10.38 -15.13 18.20
N ASP A 213 -10.89 -16.36 18.08
CA ASP A 213 -10.84 -17.38 19.14
C ASP A 213 -9.42 -17.80 19.52
N ASN A 214 -8.47 -17.69 18.57
CA ASN A 214 -7.07 -18.08 18.79
C ASN A 214 -6.10 -16.87 18.92
N GLY A 215 -6.63 -15.67 19.08
CA GLY A 215 -5.83 -14.47 19.37
C GLY A 215 -5.00 -13.93 18.21
N TYR A 216 -5.24 -14.38 16.97
CA TYR A 216 -4.62 -13.79 15.78
C TYR A 216 -5.18 -12.39 15.49
N MET A 217 -6.51 -12.24 15.61
CA MET A 217 -7.20 -10.96 15.49
C MET A 217 -7.58 -10.47 16.90
N GLN A 218 -7.04 -9.33 17.32
CA GLN A 218 -7.24 -8.80 18.67
C GLN A 218 -8.33 -7.71 18.75
N GLY A 219 -9.16 -7.60 17.71
CA GLY A 219 -10.35 -6.74 17.68
C GLY A 219 -10.09 -5.25 17.44
N GLY A 220 -8.86 -4.78 17.50
CA GLY A 220 -8.50 -3.42 17.13
C GLY A 220 -8.26 -3.29 15.62
N LEU A 221 -8.62 -2.14 15.05
CA LEU A 221 -8.31 -1.79 13.66
C LEU A 221 -7.56 -0.45 13.63
N VAL A 222 -6.63 -0.33 12.70
CA VAL A 222 -6.01 0.96 12.38
C VAL A 222 -7.00 1.77 11.55
N GLU A 223 -7.25 3.00 11.98
CA GLU A 223 -8.04 3.95 11.19
C GLU A 223 -7.28 4.38 9.94
N ALA A 224 -7.99 4.51 8.81
CA ALA A 224 -7.37 4.89 7.54
C ALA A 224 -6.69 6.27 7.62
N ASP A 225 -7.23 7.21 8.38
CA ASP A 225 -6.66 8.55 8.57
C ASP A 225 -5.29 8.48 9.27
N HIS A 226 -5.12 7.60 10.27
CA HIS A 226 -3.81 7.39 10.90
C HIS A 226 -2.76 6.84 9.92
N LEU A 227 -3.19 5.98 8.99
CA LEU A 227 -2.31 5.50 7.92
C LEU A 227 -1.92 6.63 6.94
N VAL A 228 -2.87 7.50 6.60
CA VAL A 228 -2.62 8.69 5.78
C VAL A 228 -1.58 9.58 6.45
N ASP A 229 -1.74 9.90 7.74
CA ASP A 229 -0.80 10.72 8.52
C ASP A 229 0.61 10.12 8.53
N VAL A 230 0.69 8.80 8.71
CA VAL A 230 1.97 8.09 8.68
C VAL A 230 2.64 8.21 7.32
N VAL A 231 1.92 7.94 6.23
CA VAL A 231 2.46 8.05 4.87
C VAL A 231 2.87 9.50 4.58
N HIS A 232 2.03 10.47 4.90
CA HIS A 232 2.34 11.90 4.74
C HIS A 232 3.64 12.29 5.47
N ASN A 233 3.79 11.89 6.73
CA ASN A 233 5.00 12.17 7.51
C ASN A 233 6.25 11.50 6.92
N VAL A 234 6.14 10.27 6.41
CA VAL A 234 7.25 9.58 5.72
C VAL A 234 7.69 10.37 4.49
N LEU A 235 6.74 10.83 3.67
CA LEU A 235 7.04 11.58 2.45
C LEU A 235 7.64 12.97 2.73
N ARG A 236 7.43 13.53 3.93
CA ARG A 236 7.95 14.85 4.33
C ARG A 236 9.34 14.80 4.96
N CYS A 237 9.97 13.64 5.10
CA CYS A 237 11.35 13.56 5.64
C CYS A 237 12.38 14.32 4.80
N GLY A 238 12.01 14.71 3.57
CA GLY A 238 12.85 15.53 2.68
C GLY A 238 14.02 14.76 2.08
N ASN A 239 14.95 15.52 1.47
CA ASN A 239 16.05 14.95 0.69
C ASN A 239 17.26 14.53 1.55
N SER A 240 17.27 14.89 2.84
CA SER A 240 18.40 14.60 3.74
C SER A 240 18.23 13.35 4.57
N SER A 241 17.02 12.79 4.63
CA SER A 241 16.70 11.64 5.47
C SER A 241 15.49 10.88 4.91
N PHE A 242 15.38 9.60 5.27
CA PHE A 242 14.21 8.77 4.99
C PHE A 242 14.02 7.76 6.12
N ILE A 243 12.82 7.22 6.22
CA ILE A 243 12.46 6.19 7.21
C ILE A 243 12.50 4.83 6.50
N PRO A 244 13.51 3.97 6.73
CA PRO A 244 13.64 2.71 5.99
C PRO A 244 12.57 1.69 6.36
N TYR A 245 12.14 1.68 7.62
CA TYR A 245 11.18 0.71 8.17
C TYR A 245 10.22 1.41 9.12
N LEU A 246 8.94 1.11 8.97
CA LEU A 246 7.90 1.58 9.87
C LEU A 246 6.85 0.50 10.06
N THR A 247 6.28 0.45 11.25
CA THR A 247 5.22 -0.49 11.62
C THR A 247 4.06 0.29 12.20
N LEU A 248 2.86 0.06 11.66
CA LEU A 248 1.62 0.61 12.15
C LEU A 248 0.68 -0.54 12.52
N ALA A 249 0.47 -0.73 13.83
CA ALA A 249 -0.35 -1.80 14.37
C ALA A 249 -1.56 -1.23 15.13
N PRO A 250 -2.70 -1.93 15.12
CA PRO A 250 -3.82 -1.56 15.98
C PRO A 250 -3.45 -1.78 17.44
N ARG A 251 -4.07 -1.01 18.33
CA ARG A 251 -4.01 -1.31 19.78
C ARG A 251 -4.95 -2.48 20.06
N PRO A 252 -4.51 -3.50 20.84
CA PRO A 252 -5.41 -4.57 21.25
C PRO A 252 -6.63 -4.01 22.00
N SER A 253 -7.82 -4.39 21.58
CA SER A 253 -9.03 -4.04 22.30
C SER A 253 -9.10 -4.87 23.59
N GLY A 254 -9.22 -4.24 24.74
CA GLY A 254 -9.44 -4.91 26.04
C GLY A 254 -8.20 -5.27 26.87
N ALA A 255 -7.00 -5.38 26.27
CA ALA A 255 -5.80 -5.77 27.01
C ALA A 255 -5.33 -4.80 28.10
N VAL A 256 -5.75 -3.53 28.06
CA VAL A 256 -5.35 -2.51 29.04
C VAL A 256 -6.16 -2.58 30.33
N ALA A 257 -7.35 -3.14 30.29
CA ALA A 257 -8.19 -3.26 31.50
C ALA A 257 -7.66 -4.32 32.48
N GLU A 258 -7.07 -5.40 31.96
CA GLU A 258 -6.53 -6.48 32.80
C GLU A 258 -5.15 -6.17 33.40
N LEU A 259 -4.32 -5.40 32.70
CA LEU A 259 -3.00 -4.99 33.20
C LEU A 259 -3.04 -3.95 34.34
N ARG A 260 -4.18 -3.31 34.60
CA ARG A 260 -4.36 -2.38 35.73
C ARG A 260 -4.67 -3.08 37.06
N GLN A 261 -4.69 -4.42 37.09
CA GLN A 261 -4.92 -5.22 38.29
C GLN A 261 -3.62 -5.83 38.86
N TRP A 262 -2.44 -5.43 38.36
CA TRP A 262 -1.12 -5.83 38.85
C TRP A 262 -0.41 -4.69 39.56
#